data_0d170912ba7abdfcd78d84b79cc50bd1
#
_entry.id   0d170912ba7abdfcd78d84b79cc50bd1
#
_cell.length_a   1.000
_cell.length_b   1.000
_cell.length_c   1.000
_cell.angle_alpha   90.00
_cell.angle_beta   90.00
_cell.angle_gamma   90.00
#
_symmetry.space_group_name_H-M   'P 1'
#
loop_
_entity.id
_entity.type
_entity.pdbx_description
1 polymer ?
#
loop_
_entity_poly.entity_id
_entity_poly.type
_entity_poly.pdbx_seq_one_letter_code
_entity_poly.pdbx_strand_id
1 'polypeptide(L)'
;MFDHVSIGVGDLARAKRFYDAALGPLGYVCLSENADALGYGRDKIGLWIGTAARPVPSDPASNLHFCFTAPTREAVDAFHVAALSTGGADNGAPGLRPDYGKD
;
A
#
# COMPACT_ATOMS: atom_id res chain seq x y z
N MET A 1 -6.03 18.23 1.84
CA MET A 1 -4.63 18.01 2.24
C MET A 1 -3.81 17.48 1.09
N PHE A 2 -3.50 16.18 1.02
CA PHE A 2 -2.81 15.65 -0.14
C PHE A 2 -3.80 15.23 -1.22
N ASP A 3 -3.47 15.54 -2.47
CA ASP A 3 -4.22 15.02 -3.61
C ASP A 3 -3.80 13.58 -3.88
N HIS A 4 -2.50 13.34 -3.91
CA HIS A 4 -1.94 12.01 -4.15
C HIS A 4 -0.54 11.91 -3.56
N VAL A 5 -0.05 10.67 -3.49
CA VAL A 5 1.32 10.35 -3.08
C VAL A 5 1.93 9.52 -4.19
N SER A 6 3.22 9.73 -4.47
CA SER A 6 3.97 8.94 -5.44
C SER A 6 5.13 8.24 -4.76
N ILE A 7 5.31 6.95 -5.08
CA ILE A 7 6.39 6.13 -4.53
C ILE A 7 7.17 5.53 -5.69
N GLY A 8 8.51 5.59 -5.61
CA GLY A 8 9.38 4.97 -6.58
C GLY A 8 9.74 3.55 -6.20
N VAL A 9 9.69 2.64 -7.16
CA VAL A 9 10.04 1.22 -6.97
C VAL A 9 11.02 0.76 -8.03
N GLY A 10 11.76 -0.29 -7.72
CA GLY A 10 12.72 -0.86 -8.67
C GLY A 10 12.11 -1.86 -9.64
N ASP A 11 11.04 -2.54 -9.24
CA ASP A 11 10.38 -3.58 -10.03
C ASP A 11 8.88 -3.33 -10.04
N LEU A 12 8.37 -2.77 -11.13
CA LEU A 12 6.98 -2.38 -11.24
C LEU A 12 6.03 -3.58 -11.27
N ALA A 13 6.43 -4.65 -11.95
CA ALA A 13 5.61 -5.87 -12.05
C ALA A 13 5.42 -6.52 -10.67
N ARG A 14 6.48 -6.57 -9.88
CA ARG A 14 6.42 -7.08 -8.52
C ARG A 14 5.56 -6.18 -7.62
N ALA A 15 5.73 -4.87 -7.76
CA ALA A 15 4.92 -3.91 -7.02
C ALA A 15 3.44 -4.07 -7.37
N LYS A 16 3.11 -4.28 -8.65
CA LYS A 16 1.73 -4.47 -9.07
C LYS A 16 1.10 -5.69 -8.39
N ARG A 17 1.81 -6.81 -8.37
CA ARG A 17 1.29 -8.02 -7.71
C ARG A 17 0.99 -7.76 -6.23
N PHE A 18 1.90 -7.06 -5.56
CA PHE A 18 1.74 -6.74 -4.15
C PHE A 18 0.56 -5.80 -3.92
N TYR A 19 0.52 -4.68 -4.63
CA TYR A 19 -0.51 -3.66 -4.39
C TYR A 19 -1.90 -4.09 -4.85
N ASP A 20 -2.00 -4.83 -5.96
CA ASP A 20 -3.29 -5.39 -6.40
C ASP A 20 -3.87 -6.30 -5.31
N ALA A 21 -3.03 -7.17 -4.74
CA ALA A 21 -3.47 -8.11 -3.72
C ALA A 21 -3.76 -7.44 -2.38
N ALA A 22 -2.92 -6.49 -1.96
CA ALA A 22 -3.05 -5.87 -0.64
C ALA A 22 -4.15 -4.81 -0.61
N LEU A 23 -4.25 -3.98 -1.65
CA LEU A 23 -5.20 -2.86 -1.67
C LEU A 23 -6.60 -3.30 -2.09
N GLY A 24 -6.74 -4.41 -2.81
CA GLY A 24 -8.05 -4.92 -3.21
C GLY A 24 -9.03 -5.07 -2.05
N PRO A 25 -8.64 -5.74 -0.95
CA PRO A 25 -9.52 -5.89 0.22
C PRO A 25 -9.98 -4.57 0.83
N LEU A 26 -9.21 -3.50 0.65
CA LEU A 26 -9.55 -2.17 1.14
C LEU A 26 -10.48 -1.41 0.19
N GLY A 27 -10.78 -1.99 -0.98
CA GLY A 27 -11.64 -1.37 -1.97
C GLY A 27 -10.92 -0.49 -2.97
N TYR A 28 -9.59 -0.53 -3.02
CA TYR A 28 -8.81 0.22 -4.00
C TYR A 28 -8.46 -0.67 -5.18
N VAL A 29 -8.45 -0.08 -6.36
CA VAL A 29 -8.12 -0.79 -7.60
C VAL A 29 -7.09 -0.01 -8.39
N CYS A 30 -6.42 -0.70 -9.30
CA CYS A 30 -5.51 -0.07 -10.25
C CYS A 30 -6.33 0.62 -11.33
N LEU A 31 -6.39 1.94 -11.27
CA LEU A 31 -7.17 2.76 -12.20
C LEU A 31 -6.38 3.18 -13.42
N SER A 32 -5.04 3.14 -13.35
CA SER A 32 -4.17 3.50 -14.46
C SER A 32 -2.95 2.61 -14.44
N GLU A 33 -2.56 2.14 -15.61
CA GLU A 33 -1.40 1.28 -15.77
C GLU A 33 -0.70 1.58 -17.09
N ASN A 34 0.62 1.80 -17.03
CA ASN A 34 1.46 1.86 -18.22
C ASN A 34 2.84 1.26 -17.89
N ALA A 35 3.78 1.36 -18.82
CA ALA A 35 5.10 0.75 -18.64
C ALA A 35 5.90 1.30 -17.47
N ASP A 36 5.59 2.53 -17.03
CA ASP A 36 6.40 3.25 -16.05
C ASP A 36 5.68 3.54 -14.74
N ALA A 37 4.35 3.40 -14.70
CA ALA A 37 3.60 3.80 -13.51
C ALA A 37 2.27 3.06 -13.37
N LEU A 38 1.86 2.93 -12.11
CA LEU A 38 0.56 2.39 -11.72
C LEU A 38 -0.15 3.44 -10.86
N GLY A 39 -1.45 3.58 -11.03
CA GLY A 39 -2.25 4.49 -10.21
C GLY A 39 -3.37 3.74 -9.50
N TYR A 40 -3.44 3.87 -8.19
CA TYR A 40 -4.41 3.17 -7.34
C TYR A 40 -5.37 4.15 -6.66
N GLY A 41 -6.60 3.75 -6.53
CA GLY A 41 -7.61 4.52 -5.86
C GLY A 41 -8.99 3.88 -5.97
N ARG A 42 -10.02 4.60 -5.54
CA ARG A 42 -11.41 4.20 -5.74
C ARG A 42 -12.00 4.99 -6.91
N ASP A 43 -12.38 6.25 -6.65
CA ASP A 43 -12.96 7.13 -7.65
C ASP A 43 -11.92 7.94 -8.38
N LYS A 44 -10.82 8.24 -7.69
CA LYS A 44 -9.67 8.91 -8.28
C LYS A 44 -8.39 8.32 -7.72
N ILE A 45 -7.30 8.53 -8.44
CA ILE A 45 -6.00 8.00 -8.04
C ILE A 45 -5.44 8.81 -6.88
N GLY A 46 -5.14 8.11 -5.77
CA GLY A 46 -4.49 8.70 -4.61
C GLY A 46 -3.08 8.22 -4.39
N LEU A 47 -2.71 7.09 -5.01
CA LEU A 47 -1.38 6.51 -4.85
C LEU A 47 -0.81 6.17 -6.23
N TRP A 48 0.33 6.77 -6.57
CA TRP A 48 1.08 6.45 -7.77
C TRP A 48 2.31 5.64 -7.41
N ILE A 49 2.53 4.55 -8.12
CA ILE A 49 3.72 3.72 -8.02
C ILE A 49 4.46 3.83 -9.34
N GLY A 50 5.65 4.40 -9.32
CA GLY A 50 6.44 4.60 -10.53
C GLY A 50 7.80 3.94 -10.45
N THR A 51 8.40 3.66 -11.61
CA THR A 51 9.77 3.16 -11.65
C THR A 51 10.74 4.24 -11.21
N ALA A 52 11.75 3.86 -10.44
CA ALA A 52 12.77 4.79 -9.99
C ALA A 52 14.12 4.10 -9.98
N ALA A 53 15.15 4.84 -10.43
CA ALA A 53 16.53 4.33 -10.38
C ALA A 53 17.03 4.21 -8.94
N ARG A 54 16.50 5.04 -8.04
CA ARG A 54 16.84 5.04 -6.61
C ARG A 54 15.57 5.01 -5.78
N PRO A 55 14.96 3.84 -5.62
CA PRO A 55 13.76 3.72 -4.78
C PRO A 55 14.05 4.14 -3.34
N VAL A 56 13.02 4.63 -2.67
CA VAL A 56 13.13 4.95 -1.25
C VAL A 56 13.39 3.65 -0.48
N PRO A 57 14.47 3.57 0.33
CA PRO A 57 14.75 2.36 1.09
C PRO A 57 13.65 2.10 2.14
N SER A 58 13.36 0.83 2.35
CA SER A 58 12.51 0.43 3.46
C SER A 58 13.35 0.49 4.75
N ASP A 59 13.18 1.56 5.51
CA ASP A 59 13.94 1.81 6.72
C ASP A 59 12.98 2.13 7.88
N PRO A 60 12.77 1.18 8.79
CA PRO A 60 11.88 1.41 9.94
C PRO A 60 12.30 2.59 10.81
N ALA A 61 13.58 2.90 10.84
CA ALA A 61 14.10 4.01 11.65
C ALA A 61 13.77 5.37 11.06
N SER A 62 13.39 5.44 9.78
CA SER A 62 13.05 6.71 9.14
C SER A 62 11.71 7.28 9.61
N ASN A 63 10.88 6.45 10.22
CA ASN A 63 9.52 6.80 10.63
C ASN A 63 8.62 7.23 9.46
N LEU A 64 8.99 6.86 8.24
CA LEU A 64 8.12 7.07 7.08
C LEU A 64 7.14 5.91 6.98
N HIS A 65 5.85 6.21 7.03
CA HIS A 65 4.82 5.19 6.88
C HIS A 65 3.57 5.82 6.28
N PHE A 66 2.74 4.99 5.67
CA PHE A 66 1.45 5.38 5.12
C PHE A 66 0.36 4.52 5.74
N CYS A 67 -0.78 5.14 5.98
CA CYS A 67 -1.94 4.45 6.51
C CYS A 67 -3.08 4.58 5.50
N PHE A 68 -3.60 3.43 5.07
CA PHE A 68 -4.72 3.40 4.14
C PHE A 68 -6.03 3.29 4.91
N THR A 69 -7.05 3.99 4.45
CA THR A 69 -8.38 3.83 5.03
C THR A 69 -8.96 2.48 4.62
N ALA A 70 -9.60 1.82 5.58
CA ALA A 70 -10.25 0.54 5.35
C ALA A 70 -11.73 0.66 5.74
N PRO A 71 -12.65 0.07 4.95
CA PRO A 71 -14.08 0.19 5.25
C PRO A 71 -14.52 -0.61 6.46
N THR A 72 -13.85 -1.74 6.74
CA THR A 72 -14.22 -2.63 7.83
C THR A 72 -12.99 -3.25 8.46
N ARG A 73 -13.16 -3.86 9.64
CA ARG A 73 -12.11 -4.62 10.30
C ARG A 73 -11.74 -5.87 9.49
N GLU A 74 -12.72 -6.52 8.89
CA GLU A 74 -12.48 -7.66 8.02
C GLU A 74 -11.60 -7.28 6.83
N ALA A 75 -11.76 -6.08 6.29
CA ALA A 75 -10.92 -5.58 5.22
C ALA A 75 -9.47 -5.40 5.69
N VAL A 76 -9.25 -4.94 6.92
CA VAL A 76 -7.91 -4.82 7.51
C VAL A 76 -7.26 -6.20 7.62
N ASP A 77 -8.00 -7.19 8.13
CA ASP A 77 -7.50 -8.55 8.26
C ASP A 77 -7.13 -9.14 6.90
N ALA A 78 -7.99 -8.95 5.90
CA ALA A 78 -7.75 -9.43 4.54
C ALA A 78 -6.53 -8.74 3.91
N PHE A 79 -6.36 -7.45 4.13
CA PHE A 79 -5.18 -6.71 3.69
C PHE A 79 -3.91 -7.32 4.27
N HIS A 80 -3.90 -7.59 5.57
CA HIS A 80 -2.73 -8.15 6.25
C HIS A 80 -2.33 -9.50 5.64
N VAL A 81 -3.31 -10.39 5.47
CA VAL A 81 -3.05 -11.72 4.87
C VAL A 81 -2.54 -11.58 3.44
N ALA A 82 -3.21 -10.76 2.62
CA ALA A 82 -2.83 -10.58 1.23
C ALA A 82 -1.44 -9.95 1.10
N ALA A 83 -1.12 -8.98 1.94
CA ALA A 83 0.18 -8.32 1.91
C ALA A 83 1.31 -9.29 2.26
N LEU A 84 1.13 -10.14 3.28
CA LEU A 84 2.13 -11.14 3.64
C LEU A 84 2.31 -12.19 2.56
N SER A 85 1.23 -12.64 1.92
CA SER A 85 1.31 -13.67 0.90
C SER A 85 1.93 -13.17 -0.41
N THR A 86 2.04 -11.85 -0.60
CA THR A 86 2.61 -11.25 -1.81
C THR A 86 3.93 -10.51 -1.56
N GLY A 87 4.58 -10.77 -0.44
CA GLY A 87 5.93 -10.30 -0.19
C GLY A 87 6.06 -9.20 0.87
N GLY A 88 4.97 -8.84 1.52
CA GLY A 88 5.03 -7.89 2.63
C GLY A 88 5.69 -8.50 3.86
N ALA A 89 6.34 -7.68 4.67
CA ALA A 89 6.92 -8.11 5.93
C ALA A 89 5.92 -7.93 7.07
N ASP A 90 5.88 -8.91 7.98
CA ASP A 90 4.99 -8.86 9.14
C ASP A 90 5.56 -7.88 10.17
N ASN A 91 4.79 -6.84 10.47
CA ASN A 91 5.13 -5.86 11.50
C ASN A 91 4.07 -5.87 12.61
N GLY A 92 3.48 -7.02 12.84
CA GLY A 92 2.44 -7.23 13.82
C GLY A 92 1.06 -7.45 13.20
N ALA A 93 0.31 -8.38 13.77
CA ALA A 93 -1.03 -8.68 13.29
C ALA A 93 -1.98 -7.49 13.52
N PRO A 94 -3.06 -7.39 12.73
CA PRO A 94 -4.08 -6.36 12.95
C PRO A 94 -4.72 -6.49 14.34
N GLY A 95 -5.14 -5.37 14.89
CA GLY A 95 -5.78 -5.31 16.19
C GLY A 95 -5.64 -3.93 16.79
N LEU A 96 -6.06 -3.78 18.03
CA LEU A 96 -5.92 -2.53 18.75
C LEU A 96 -4.45 -2.27 19.06
N ARG A 97 -4.05 -1.02 18.86
CA ARG A 97 -2.72 -0.53 19.21
C ARG A 97 -2.90 0.61 20.20
N PRO A 98 -2.87 0.34 21.51
CA PRO A 98 -3.13 1.39 22.51
C PRO A 98 -2.26 2.63 22.35
N ASP A 99 -1.03 2.46 21.88
CA ASP A 99 -0.10 3.58 21.68
C ASP A 99 -0.48 4.46 20.49
N TYR A 100 -1.33 3.95 19.59
CA TYR A 100 -1.78 4.67 18.38
C TYR A 100 -3.27 4.95 18.40
N GLY A 101 -3.98 4.48 19.43
CA GLY A 101 -5.42 4.60 19.49
C GLY A 101 -6.11 3.47 18.74
N LYS A 102 -7.37 3.67 18.36
CA LYS A 102 -8.13 2.69 17.61
C LYS A 102 -7.79 2.75 16.13
N ASP A 103 -7.67 1.60 15.52
CA ASP A 103 -7.51 1.48 14.07
C ASP A 103 -8.84 1.60 13.35
#